data_5a521e1ffd1490b55db680a5838010e8
#
_entry.id   5a521e1ffd1490b55db680a5838010e8
#
_cell.length_a   1.000
_cell.length_b   1.000
_cell.length_c   1.000
_cell.angle_alpha   90.00
_cell.angle_beta   90.00
_cell.angle_gamma   90.00
#
_symmetry.space_group_name_H-M   'P 1'
#
loop_
_entity.id
_entity.type
_entity.pdbx_description
1 polymer ?
#
loop_
_entity_poly.entity_id
_entity_poly.type
_entity_poly.pdbx_seq_one_letter_code
_entity_poly.pdbx_strand_id
1 'polypeptide(L)'
;MTLEIPEGAVFGLLGPNGAGKSTTVMMLCGLMRPDSGSVAVMGLDMQEHGAAVRKKIGVAPQEIALFPTLTAYENLVYFGRMYGLKSSHIHTQIKKYLSVFNLQEKAHKQVGTFSGGMKKRLNLIAALLHQPKLVILDEPTAGVDVQSRNMILDFLTDLKSEGTSIIYSSHVLEEAERICTHLGIIDEGKVLQTGTRSTVMGDHPDCFNLEQLFLKLTGKNIRD
;
A
#
# COMPACT_ATOMS: atom_id res chain seq x y z
N MET A 1 -15.44 13.61 4.35
CA MET A 1 -13.94 13.65 4.36
C MET A 1 -13.48 14.11 2.98
N THR A 2 -12.57 15.09 2.89
CA THR A 2 -11.91 15.51 1.64
C THR A 2 -10.42 15.24 1.79
N LEU A 3 -9.81 14.56 0.81
CA LEU A 3 -8.42 14.16 0.83
C LEU A 3 -7.85 14.23 -0.59
N GLU A 4 -6.72 14.89 -0.75
CA GLU A 4 -5.99 14.96 -2.02
C GLU A 4 -4.64 14.29 -1.88
N ILE A 5 -4.31 13.41 -2.83
CA ILE A 5 -3.06 12.66 -2.86
C ILE A 5 -2.32 13.03 -4.15
N PRO A 6 -1.17 13.71 -4.06
CA PRO A 6 -0.40 14.11 -5.24
C PRO A 6 0.16 12.92 -6.02
N GLU A 7 0.27 13.07 -7.34
CA GLU A 7 0.94 12.09 -8.21
C GLU A 7 2.42 11.96 -7.83
N GLY A 8 2.95 10.75 -7.85
CA GLY A 8 4.33 10.45 -7.46
C GLY A 8 4.62 10.53 -5.96
N ALA A 9 3.63 10.82 -5.13
CA ALA A 9 3.79 10.85 -3.67
C ALA A 9 3.78 9.45 -3.06
N VAL A 10 4.51 9.28 -1.97
CA VAL A 10 4.23 8.24 -0.97
C VAL A 10 3.37 8.90 0.10
N PHE A 11 2.09 8.57 0.08
CA PHE A 11 1.10 9.15 0.98
C PHE A 11 0.81 8.19 2.13
N GLY A 12 1.17 8.59 3.34
CA GLY A 12 0.85 7.88 4.58
C GLY A 12 -0.57 8.16 5.03
N LEU A 13 -1.46 7.16 4.97
CA LEU A 13 -2.81 7.22 5.53
C LEU A 13 -2.77 6.67 6.95
N LEU A 14 -2.71 7.56 7.93
CA LEU A 14 -2.48 7.23 9.34
C LEU A 14 -3.74 7.46 10.17
N GLY A 15 -3.95 6.61 11.14
CA GLY A 15 -5.11 6.72 12.04
C GLY A 15 -5.19 5.50 12.96
N PRO A 16 -5.90 5.61 14.10
CA PRO A 16 -6.12 4.48 14.98
C PRO A 16 -6.98 3.39 14.31
N ASN A 17 -7.16 2.26 14.98
CA ASN A 17 -8.09 1.24 14.54
C ASN A 17 -9.52 1.82 14.50
N GLY A 18 -10.26 1.52 13.44
CA GLY A 18 -11.60 2.09 13.24
C GLY A 18 -11.64 3.52 12.69
N ALA A 19 -10.50 4.19 12.47
CA ALA A 19 -10.47 5.56 11.93
C ALA A 19 -11.05 5.72 10.51
N GLY A 20 -11.26 4.60 9.78
CA GLY A 20 -11.78 4.62 8.40
C GLY A 20 -10.72 4.40 7.32
N LYS A 21 -9.49 3.98 7.67
CA LYS A 21 -8.42 3.70 6.69
C LYS A 21 -8.83 2.67 5.63
N SER A 22 -9.24 1.48 6.07
CA SER A 22 -9.64 0.40 5.15
C SER A 22 -10.91 0.75 4.36
N THR A 23 -11.85 1.50 4.94
CA THR A 23 -13.02 2.02 4.22
C THR A 23 -12.59 2.97 3.11
N THR A 24 -11.65 3.88 3.38
CA THR A 24 -11.08 4.79 2.38
C THR A 24 -10.38 4.00 1.26
N VAL A 25 -9.59 2.99 1.61
CA VAL A 25 -8.95 2.09 0.64
C VAL A 25 -9.99 1.37 -0.22
N MET A 26 -11.05 0.83 0.37
CA MET A 26 -12.13 0.18 -0.39
C MET A 26 -12.84 1.13 -1.36
N MET A 27 -13.04 2.40 -0.98
CA MET A 27 -13.59 3.41 -1.89
C MET A 27 -12.63 3.74 -3.03
N LEU A 28 -11.33 3.88 -2.75
CA LEU A 28 -10.30 4.13 -3.77
C LEU A 28 -10.16 2.96 -4.76
N CYS A 29 -10.42 1.73 -4.34
CA CYS A 29 -10.44 0.54 -5.20
C CYS A 29 -11.76 0.35 -5.95
N GLY A 30 -12.79 1.16 -5.63
CA GLY A 30 -14.15 1.02 -6.17
C GLY A 30 -14.88 -0.23 -5.69
N LEU A 31 -14.49 -0.76 -4.52
CA LEU A 31 -15.16 -1.87 -3.84
C LEU A 31 -16.32 -1.38 -2.96
N MET A 32 -16.30 -0.12 -2.58
CA MET A 32 -17.34 0.55 -1.81
C MET A 32 -17.65 1.91 -2.45
N ARG A 33 -18.94 2.28 -2.47
CA ARG A 33 -19.37 3.61 -2.90
C ARG A 33 -19.46 4.54 -1.69
N PRO A 34 -19.05 5.82 -1.80
CA PRO A 34 -19.32 6.79 -0.75
C PRO A 34 -20.82 7.09 -0.67
N ASP A 35 -21.33 7.34 0.53
CA ASP A 35 -22.73 7.77 0.74
C ASP A 35 -22.99 9.15 0.14
N SER A 36 -21.97 10.00 0.07
CA SER A 36 -22.01 11.32 -0.55
C SER A 36 -20.63 11.74 -1.06
N GLY A 37 -20.60 12.66 -2.02
CA GLY A 37 -19.38 13.10 -2.68
C GLY A 37 -18.93 12.14 -3.78
N SER A 38 -17.66 12.25 -4.19
CA SER A 38 -17.09 11.46 -5.29
C SER A 38 -15.68 11.00 -4.95
N VAL A 39 -15.22 9.96 -5.63
CA VAL A 39 -13.85 9.46 -5.57
C VAL A 39 -13.26 9.50 -6.98
N ALA A 40 -12.22 10.28 -7.16
CA ALA A 40 -11.47 10.32 -8.40
C ALA A 40 -10.05 9.77 -8.18
N VAL A 41 -9.59 8.94 -9.11
CA VAL A 41 -8.23 8.38 -9.11
C VAL A 41 -7.59 8.65 -10.46
N MET A 42 -6.43 9.28 -10.47
CA MET A 42 -5.76 9.73 -11.70
C MET A 42 -6.69 10.59 -12.59
N GLY A 43 -7.48 11.47 -11.97
CA GLY A 43 -8.44 12.34 -12.66
C GLY A 43 -9.70 11.67 -13.19
N LEU A 44 -9.87 10.36 -12.97
CA LEU A 44 -11.03 9.60 -13.44
C LEU A 44 -11.97 9.27 -12.27
N ASP A 45 -13.25 9.54 -12.42
CA ASP A 45 -14.28 9.16 -11.45
C ASP A 45 -14.36 7.62 -11.33
N MET A 46 -14.35 7.12 -10.08
CA MET A 46 -14.37 5.68 -9.81
C MET A 46 -15.71 5.02 -10.12
N GLN A 47 -16.82 5.75 -10.09
CA GLN A 47 -18.14 5.19 -10.42
C GLN A 47 -18.29 5.02 -11.94
N GLU A 48 -17.82 6.00 -12.71
CA GLU A 48 -17.94 5.98 -14.17
C GLU A 48 -16.83 5.17 -14.85
N HIS A 49 -15.59 5.28 -14.34
CA HIS A 49 -14.39 4.74 -14.99
C HIS A 49 -13.65 3.68 -14.17
N GLY A 50 -14.28 3.11 -13.14
CA GLY A 50 -13.64 2.21 -12.19
C GLY A 50 -12.92 1.02 -12.84
N ALA A 51 -13.45 0.45 -13.93
CA ALA A 51 -12.80 -0.65 -14.63
C ALA A 51 -11.45 -0.24 -15.28
N ALA A 52 -11.38 0.98 -15.84
CA ALA A 52 -10.16 1.53 -16.43
C ALA A 52 -9.14 1.91 -15.34
N VAL A 53 -9.61 2.46 -14.23
CA VAL A 53 -8.78 2.83 -13.07
C VAL A 53 -8.18 1.58 -12.43
N ARG A 54 -8.96 0.52 -12.14
CA ARG A 54 -8.47 -0.73 -11.52
C ARG A 54 -7.36 -1.41 -12.31
N LYS A 55 -7.31 -1.26 -13.63
CA LYS A 55 -6.18 -1.76 -14.45
C LYS A 55 -4.86 -1.04 -14.19
N LYS A 56 -4.90 0.13 -13.57
CA LYS A 56 -3.73 0.99 -13.27
C LYS A 56 -3.37 1.02 -11.78
N ILE A 57 -4.16 0.32 -10.95
CA ILE A 57 -3.95 0.24 -9.49
C ILE A 57 -3.44 -1.15 -9.14
N GLY A 58 -2.39 -1.20 -8.32
CA GLY A 58 -1.97 -2.41 -7.63
C GLY A 58 -2.42 -2.35 -6.17
N VAL A 59 -2.99 -3.42 -5.66
CA VAL A 59 -3.47 -3.47 -4.26
C VAL A 59 -2.83 -4.64 -3.54
N ALA A 60 -2.13 -4.37 -2.44
CA ALA A 60 -1.68 -5.38 -1.50
C ALA A 60 -2.46 -5.20 -0.19
N PRO A 61 -3.52 -5.98 0.03
CA PRO A 61 -4.35 -5.88 1.23
C PRO A 61 -3.62 -6.40 2.46
N GLN A 62 -4.13 -6.05 3.64
CA GLN A 62 -3.61 -6.50 4.93
C GLN A 62 -3.62 -8.03 5.03
N GLU A 63 -4.73 -8.66 4.67
CA GLU A 63 -4.81 -10.11 4.55
C GLU A 63 -4.11 -10.61 3.29
N ILE A 64 -3.47 -11.76 3.40
CA ILE A 64 -2.75 -12.37 2.28
C ILE A 64 -3.75 -12.90 1.24
N ALA A 65 -3.80 -12.26 0.08
CA ALA A 65 -4.68 -12.61 -1.03
C ALA A 65 -4.02 -13.61 -2.01
N LEU A 66 -3.38 -14.64 -1.47
CA LEU A 66 -2.67 -15.67 -2.25
C LEU A 66 -3.31 -17.05 -2.05
N PHE A 67 -3.20 -17.90 -3.04
CA PHE A 67 -3.67 -19.29 -2.98
C PHE A 67 -2.59 -20.17 -2.32
N PRO A 68 -2.81 -20.68 -1.11
CA PRO A 68 -1.79 -21.39 -0.35
C PRO A 68 -1.39 -22.75 -0.99
N THR A 69 -2.28 -23.36 -1.75
CA THR A 69 -2.06 -24.63 -2.45
C THR A 69 -1.28 -24.50 -3.77
N LEU A 70 -1.23 -23.30 -4.32
CA LEU A 70 -0.43 -23.00 -5.50
C LEU A 70 1.01 -22.63 -5.11
N THR A 71 1.94 -22.84 -6.03
CA THR A 71 3.32 -22.34 -5.90
C THR A 71 3.35 -20.82 -6.00
N ALA A 72 4.45 -20.19 -5.58
CA ALA A 72 4.65 -18.76 -5.75
C ALA A 72 4.53 -18.36 -7.23
N TYR A 73 5.17 -19.13 -8.11
CA TYR A 73 5.13 -18.90 -9.54
C TYR A 73 3.71 -18.98 -10.12
N GLU A 74 2.95 -20.00 -9.77
CA GLU A 74 1.55 -20.18 -10.24
C GLU A 74 0.64 -19.05 -9.74
N ASN A 75 0.78 -18.63 -8.48
CA ASN A 75 0.08 -17.47 -7.96
C ASN A 75 0.35 -16.22 -8.83
N LEU A 76 1.62 -15.93 -9.11
CA LEU A 76 2.00 -14.75 -9.88
C LEU A 76 1.53 -14.85 -11.34
N VAL A 77 1.58 -16.04 -11.96
CA VAL A 77 1.00 -16.25 -13.30
C VAL A 77 -0.51 -16.02 -13.29
N TYR A 78 -1.20 -16.49 -12.27
CA TYR A 78 -2.65 -16.29 -12.12
C TYR A 78 -2.99 -14.79 -12.07
N PHE A 79 -2.34 -14.01 -11.19
CA PHE A 79 -2.57 -12.57 -11.08
C PHE A 79 -2.18 -11.84 -12.37
N GLY A 80 -1.04 -12.17 -12.98
CA GLY A 80 -0.64 -11.55 -14.24
C GLY A 80 -1.67 -11.76 -15.37
N ARG A 81 -2.27 -12.95 -15.45
CA ARG A 81 -3.36 -13.25 -16.39
C ARG A 81 -4.65 -12.50 -16.09
N MET A 82 -5.00 -12.33 -14.82
CA MET A 82 -6.17 -11.53 -14.41
C MET A 82 -6.07 -10.08 -14.88
N TYR A 83 -4.84 -9.51 -14.88
CA TYR A 83 -4.58 -8.18 -15.45
C TYR A 83 -4.44 -8.17 -16.98
N GLY A 84 -4.62 -9.32 -17.65
CA GLY A 84 -4.55 -9.43 -19.11
C GLY A 84 -3.13 -9.32 -19.69
N LEU A 85 -2.11 -9.59 -18.89
CA LEU A 85 -0.72 -9.51 -19.33
C LEU A 85 -0.37 -10.68 -20.27
N LYS A 86 0.48 -10.39 -21.28
CA LYS A 86 1.04 -11.44 -22.14
C LYS A 86 1.98 -12.35 -21.37
N SER A 87 2.00 -13.64 -21.69
CA SER A 87 2.82 -14.64 -20.97
C SER A 87 4.30 -14.27 -20.90
N SER A 88 4.90 -13.75 -21.98
CA SER A 88 6.30 -13.32 -21.99
C SER A 88 6.56 -12.20 -20.96
N HIS A 89 5.64 -11.23 -20.87
CA HIS A 89 5.75 -10.14 -19.90
C HIS A 89 5.59 -10.66 -18.46
N ILE A 90 4.63 -11.56 -18.22
CA ILE A 90 4.44 -12.20 -16.90
C ILE A 90 5.74 -12.87 -16.44
N HIS A 91 6.35 -13.71 -17.28
CA HIS A 91 7.60 -14.40 -16.94
C HIS A 91 8.74 -13.42 -16.60
N THR A 92 8.88 -12.35 -17.39
CA THR A 92 9.89 -11.31 -17.15
C THR A 92 9.68 -10.62 -15.82
N GLN A 93 8.44 -10.21 -15.50
CA GLN A 93 8.13 -9.52 -14.24
C GLN A 93 8.29 -10.47 -13.03
N ILE A 94 7.86 -11.71 -13.15
CA ILE A 94 8.05 -12.71 -12.09
C ILE A 94 9.54 -12.88 -11.78
N LYS A 95 10.38 -13.07 -12.81
CA LYS A 95 11.84 -13.21 -12.63
C LYS A 95 12.43 -11.98 -11.95
N LYS A 96 12.09 -10.77 -12.41
CA LYS A 96 12.53 -9.50 -11.83
C LYS A 96 12.17 -9.43 -10.34
N TYR A 97 10.89 -9.54 -10.00
CA TYR A 97 10.44 -9.29 -8.64
C TYR A 97 10.78 -10.42 -7.66
N LEU A 98 10.78 -11.68 -8.08
CA LEU A 98 11.24 -12.76 -7.22
C LEU A 98 12.72 -12.57 -6.84
N SER A 99 13.55 -12.05 -7.75
CA SER A 99 14.96 -11.72 -7.46
C SER A 99 15.05 -10.56 -6.47
N VAL A 100 14.33 -9.46 -6.70
CA VAL A 100 14.34 -8.28 -5.83
C VAL A 100 13.94 -8.63 -4.39
N PHE A 101 12.96 -9.51 -4.24
CA PHE A 101 12.44 -9.92 -2.92
C PHE A 101 13.08 -11.20 -2.35
N ASN A 102 14.19 -11.69 -2.93
CA ASN A 102 14.90 -12.90 -2.50
C ASN A 102 13.99 -14.14 -2.36
N LEU A 103 13.11 -14.34 -3.35
CA LEU A 103 12.16 -15.47 -3.41
C LEU A 103 12.38 -16.39 -4.62
N GLN A 104 13.45 -16.19 -5.42
CA GLN A 104 13.68 -16.95 -6.65
C GLN A 104 13.81 -18.46 -6.41
N GLU A 105 14.50 -18.88 -5.35
CA GLU A 105 14.66 -20.31 -5.00
C GLU A 105 13.35 -20.94 -4.46
N LYS A 106 12.39 -20.10 -4.10
CA LYS A 106 11.08 -20.51 -3.61
C LYS A 106 9.99 -20.45 -4.68
N ALA A 107 10.33 -20.08 -5.92
CA ALA A 107 9.37 -19.91 -7.02
C ALA A 107 8.40 -21.10 -7.18
N HIS A 108 8.93 -22.32 -7.08
CA HIS A 108 8.17 -23.56 -7.27
C HIS A 108 7.76 -24.25 -5.96
N LYS A 109 7.81 -23.55 -4.83
CA LYS A 109 7.29 -24.03 -3.54
C LYS A 109 5.89 -23.49 -3.29
N GLN A 110 5.03 -24.33 -2.71
CA GLN A 110 3.67 -23.92 -2.33
C GLN A 110 3.69 -22.78 -1.31
N VAL A 111 2.84 -21.76 -1.53
CA VAL A 111 2.75 -20.58 -0.68
C VAL A 111 2.32 -20.91 0.76
N GLY A 112 1.58 -22.02 0.93
CA GLY A 112 1.23 -22.52 2.26
C GLY A 112 2.43 -22.74 3.19
N THR A 113 3.60 -23.09 2.62
CA THR A 113 4.84 -23.36 3.37
C THR A 113 5.68 -22.11 3.65
N PHE A 114 5.25 -20.93 3.19
CA PHE A 114 6.00 -19.68 3.35
C PHE A 114 5.84 -19.09 4.75
N SER A 115 6.89 -18.43 5.24
CA SER A 115 6.79 -17.56 6.42
C SER A 115 5.86 -16.37 6.15
N GLY A 116 5.38 -15.71 7.22
CA GLY A 116 4.56 -14.50 7.09
C GLY A 116 5.22 -13.43 6.22
N GLY A 117 6.50 -13.15 6.46
CA GLY A 117 7.28 -12.19 5.67
C GLY A 117 7.44 -12.59 4.20
N MET A 118 7.62 -13.88 3.90
CA MET A 118 7.65 -14.37 2.52
C MET A 118 6.29 -14.19 1.82
N LYS A 119 5.20 -14.48 2.52
CA LYS A 119 3.83 -14.28 2.00
C LYS A 119 3.54 -12.80 1.73
N LYS A 120 3.91 -11.91 2.65
CA LYS A 120 3.74 -10.45 2.47
C LYS A 120 4.52 -9.94 1.25
N ARG A 121 5.78 -10.35 1.09
CA ARG A 121 6.60 -10.00 -0.09
C ARG A 121 5.99 -10.52 -1.38
N LEU A 122 5.50 -11.76 -1.40
CA LEU A 122 4.84 -12.33 -2.58
C LEU A 122 3.51 -11.63 -2.90
N ASN A 123 2.74 -11.24 -1.86
CA ASN A 123 1.50 -10.47 -2.01
C ASN A 123 1.77 -9.09 -2.65
N LEU A 124 2.86 -8.44 -2.23
CA LEU A 124 3.32 -7.19 -2.84
C LEU A 124 3.72 -7.39 -4.31
N ILE A 125 4.48 -8.47 -4.63
CA ILE A 125 4.83 -8.79 -6.02
C ILE A 125 3.57 -8.95 -6.89
N ALA A 126 2.55 -9.65 -6.40
CA ALA A 126 1.30 -9.84 -7.15
C ALA A 126 0.63 -8.50 -7.50
N ALA A 127 0.68 -7.52 -6.59
CA ALA A 127 0.15 -6.17 -6.82
C ALA A 127 0.95 -5.35 -7.85
N LEU A 128 2.20 -5.74 -8.13
CA LEU A 128 3.14 -4.98 -8.98
C LEU A 128 3.31 -5.52 -10.40
N LEU A 129 2.85 -6.75 -10.68
CA LEU A 129 3.11 -7.46 -11.95
C LEU A 129 2.71 -6.67 -13.20
N HIS A 130 1.62 -5.91 -13.12
CA HIS A 130 1.08 -5.14 -14.24
C HIS A 130 1.63 -3.69 -14.29
N GLN A 131 2.65 -3.39 -13.50
CA GLN A 131 3.32 -2.10 -13.44
C GLN A 131 2.32 -0.93 -13.21
N PRO A 132 1.62 -0.95 -12.07
CA PRO A 132 0.59 0.04 -11.77
C PRO A 132 1.18 1.44 -11.63
N LYS A 133 0.36 2.47 -11.91
CA LYS A 133 0.70 3.87 -11.62
C LYS A 133 0.46 4.27 -10.16
N LEU A 134 -0.43 3.54 -9.49
CA LEU A 134 -0.75 3.71 -8.08
C LEU A 134 -0.72 2.35 -7.38
N VAL A 135 0.01 2.28 -6.29
CA VAL A 135 0.04 1.10 -5.41
C VAL A 135 -0.61 1.45 -4.08
N ILE A 136 -1.58 0.65 -3.67
CA ILE A 136 -2.27 0.80 -2.37
C ILE A 136 -1.83 -0.37 -1.49
N LEU A 137 -1.24 -0.05 -0.36
CA LEU A 137 -0.65 -0.99 0.57
C LEU A 137 -1.32 -0.83 1.93
N ASP A 138 -2.04 -1.86 2.34
CA ASP A 138 -2.70 -1.88 3.65
C ASP A 138 -1.88 -2.74 4.61
N GLU A 139 -1.14 -2.08 5.51
CA GLU A 139 -0.25 -2.68 6.50
C GLU A 139 0.74 -3.72 5.92
N PRO A 140 1.55 -3.37 4.91
CA PRO A 140 2.36 -4.35 4.18
C PRO A 140 3.47 -4.97 5.04
N THR A 141 3.82 -4.37 6.16
CA THR A 141 4.89 -4.77 7.07
C THR A 141 4.39 -5.39 8.38
N ALA A 142 3.06 -5.44 8.59
CA ALA A 142 2.49 -5.97 9.81
C ALA A 142 2.82 -7.47 9.98
N GLY A 143 3.38 -7.81 11.15
CA GLY A 143 3.69 -9.19 11.52
C GLY A 143 4.88 -9.80 10.77
N VAL A 144 5.74 -8.99 10.13
CA VAL A 144 6.95 -9.49 9.48
C VAL A 144 8.20 -9.21 10.32
N ASP A 145 9.24 -10.01 10.11
CA ASP A 145 10.55 -9.80 10.71
C ASP A 145 11.24 -8.53 10.20
N VAL A 146 12.24 -8.04 10.95
CA VAL A 146 12.96 -6.81 10.66
C VAL A 146 13.59 -6.81 9.25
N GLN A 147 14.15 -7.96 8.81
CA GLN A 147 14.79 -8.07 7.51
C GLN A 147 13.77 -7.93 6.37
N SER A 148 12.64 -8.64 6.46
CA SER A 148 11.55 -8.54 5.47
C SER A 148 10.94 -7.14 5.44
N ARG A 149 10.78 -6.51 6.60
CA ARG A 149 10.30 -5.12 6.73
C ARG A 149 11.20 -4.14 5.99
N ASN A 150 12.50 -4.17 6.31
CA ASN A 150 13.47 -3.27 5.66
C ASN A 150 13.49 -3.46 4.14
N MET A 151 13.50 -4.69 3.67
CA MET A 151 13.45 -5.00 2.23
C MET A 151 12.20 -4.41 1.55
N ILE A 152 11.03 -4.48 2.18
CA ILE A 152 9.80 -3.88 1.66
C ILE A 152 9.94 -2.35 1.62
N LEU A 153 10.38 -1.70 2.70
CA LEU A 153 10.50 -0.24 2.77
C LEU A 153 11.53 0.32 1.77
N ASP A 154 12.69 -0.36 1.61
CA ASP A 154 13.70 0.01 0.63
C ASP A 154 13.13 -0.07 -0.79
N PHE A 155 12.47 -1.19 -1.12
CA PHE A 155 11.81 -1.36 -2.41
C PHE A 155 10.75 -0.27 -2.69
N LEU A 156 9.95 0.12 -1.69
CA LEU A 156 8.95 1.19 -1.86
C LEU A 156 9.61 2.56 -2.12
N THR A 157 10.78 2.79 -1.53
CA THR A 157 11.58 4.00 -1.80
C THR A 157 12.08 4.02 -3.24
N ASP A 158 12.56 2.88 -3.75
CA ASP A 158 12.98 2.74 -5.15
C ASP A 158 11.80 2.91 -6.12
N LEU A 159 10.67 2.27 -5.82
CA LEU A 159 9.45 2.33 -6.64
C LEU A 159 8.92 3.77 -6.77
N LYS A 160 8.99 4.56 -5.69
CA LYS A 160 8.69 5.99 -5.72
C LYS A 160 9.62 6.73 -6.68
N SER A 161 10.91 6.42 -6.69
CA SER A 161 11.88 7.09 -7.58
C SER A 161 11.62 6.81 -9.06
N GLU A 162 10.94 5.69 -9.37
CA GLU A 162 10.43 5.35 -10.71
C GLU A 162 9.13 6.10 -11.09
N GLY A 163 8.60 6.97 -10.19
CA GLY A 163 7.41 7.80 -10.44
C GLY A 163 6.08 7.14 -10.08
N THR A 164 6.09 6.00 -9.40
CA THR A 164 4.87 5.33 -8.94
C THR A 164 4.32 6.03 -7.70
N SER A 165 3.02 6.37 -7.70
CA SER A 165 2.33 6.86 -6.51
C SER A 165 2.04 5.71 -5.55
N ILE A 166 2.18 5.95 -4.25
CA ILE A 166 1.96 4.93 -3.22
C ILE A 166 1.04 5.48 -2.14
N ILE A 167 -0.03 4.76 -1.83
CA ILE A 167 -0.81 4.96 -0.61
C ILE A 167 -0.39 3.87 0.37
N TYR A 168 0.11 4.30 1.51
CA TYR A 168 0.69 3.44 2.53
C TYR A 168 -0.08 3.59 3.83
N SER A 169 -0.84 2.58 4.23
CA SER A 169 -1.41 2.54 5.57
C SER A 169 -0.49 1.76 6.50
N SER A 170 -0.26 2.28 7.69
CA SER A 170 0.51 1.61 8.73
C SER A 170 0.09 2.10 10.11
N HIS A 171 0.24 1.23 11.09
CA HIS A 171 0.20 1.58 12.51
C HIS A 171 1.61 1.77 13.10
N VAL A 172 2.68 1.68 12.28
CA VAL A 172 4.07 1.92 12.68
C VAL A 172 4.51 3.27 12.15
N LEU A 173 4.45 4.29 13.00
CA LEU A 173 4.71 5.68 12.61
C LEU A 173 6.14 5.92 12.14
N GLU A 174 7.12 5.20 12.71
CA GLU A 174 8.53 5.24 12.28
C GLU A 174 8.70 4.87 10.80
N GLU A 175 7.90 3.89 10.31
CA GLU A 175 7.92 3.52 8.89
C GLU A 175 7.36 4.64 8.02
N ALA A 176 6.26 5.26 8.45
CA ALA A 176 5.69 6.41 7.75
C ALA A 176 6.66 7.59 7.71
N GLU A 177 7.36 7.87 8.81
CA GLU A 177 8.43 8.89 8.84
C GLU A 177 9.55 8.58 7.85
N ARG A 178 9.89 7.31 7.67
CA ARG A 178 10.98 6.91 6.78
C ARG A 178 10.64 7.08 5.32
N ILE A 179 9.42 6.67 4.87
CA ILE A 179 9.12 6.56 3.44
C ILE A 179 8.13 7.59 2.92
N CYS A 180 7.22 8.13 3.78
CA CYS A 180 6.15 9.01 3.32
C CYS A 180 6.65 10.43 3.04
N THR A 181 6.20 10.98 1.91
CA THR A 181 6.41 12.38 1.54
C THR A 181 5.24 13.26 1.98
N HIS A 182 4.07 12.67 2.01
CA HIS A 182 2.81 13.31 2.41
C HIS A 182 2.13 12.44 3.46
N LEU A 183 1.36 13.08 4.33
CA LEU A 183 0.64 12.44 5.41
C LEU A 183 -0.82 12.88 5.39
N GLY A 184 -1.70 11.95 5.74
CA GLY A 184 -3.08 12.20 6.08
C GLY A 184 -3.40 11.50 7.39
N ILE A 185 -3.59 12.26 8.46
CA ILE A 185 -3.97 11.73 9.77
C ILE A 185 -5.48 11.79 9.86
N ILE A 186 -6.09 10.63 10.08
CA ILE A 186 -7.55 10.49 10.14
C ILE A 186 -7.98 9.85 11.46
N ASP A 187 -9.11 10.29 12.00
CA ASP A 187 -9.80 9.64 13.11
C ASP A 187 -11.31 9.82 12.93
N GLU A 188 -12.09 8.78 13.29
CA GLU A 188 -13.55 8.76 13.21
C GLU A 188 -14.12 9.23 11.85
N GLY A 189 -13.46 8.85 10.76
CA GLY A 189 -13.84 9.23 9.40
C GLY A 189 -13.56 10.69 9.02
N LYS A 190 -12.82 11.45 9.85
CA LYS A 190 -12.45 12.84 9.60
C LYS A 190 -10.95 12.96 9.33
N VAL A 191 -10.57 13.88 8.44
CA VAL A 191 -9.17 14.29 8.28
C VAL A 191 -8.85 15.30 9.38
N LEU A 192 -7.92 14.96 10.25
CA LEU A 192 -7.44 15.85 11.31
C LEU A 192 -6.33 16.75 10.79
N GLN A 193 -5.40 16.19 10.00
CA GLN A 193 -4.29 16.91 9.39
C GLN A 193 -3.89 16.25 8.07
N THR A 194 -3.50 17.04 7.07
CA THR A 194 -2.97 16.53 5.81
C THR A 194 -1.99 17.54 5.20
N GLY A 195 -0.99 17.04 4.47
CA GLY A 195 0.00 17.86 3.80
C GLY A 195 1.31 17.11 3.56
N THR A 196 2.36 17.86 3.14
CA THR A 196 3.69 17.28 3.11
C THR A 196 4.12 16.95 4.54
N ARG A 197 4.98 15.93 4.70
CA ARG A 197 5.50 15.61 6.04
C ARG A 197 6.15 16.80 6.73
N SER A 198 6.90 17.63 5.99
CA SER A 198 7.53 18.83 6.52
C SER A 198 6.51 19.88 6.96
N THR A 199 5.43 20.10 6.20
CA THR A 199 4.36 21.03 6.56
C THR A 199 3.63 20.54 7.82
N VAL A 200 3.21 19.28 7.81
CA VAL A 200 2.47 18.67 8.92
C VAL A 200 3.27 18.72 10.23
N MET A 201 4.58 18.44 10.18
CA MET A 201 5.44 18.57 11.37
C MET A 201 5.73 20.04 11.72
N GLY A 202 5.88 20.91 10.73
CA GLY A 202 6.13 22.34 10.94
C GLY A 202 4.98 23.10 11.60
N ASP A 203 3.73 22.67 11.35
CA ASP A 203 2.54 23.23 12.01
C ASP A 203 2.47 22.89 13.51
N HIS A 204 3.30 21.94 13.96
CA HIS A 204 3.34 21.46 15.35
C HIS A 204 4.77 21.42 15.90
N PRO A 205 5.42 22.59 16.09
CA PRO A 205 6.83 22.68 16.49
C PRO A 205 7.12 22.14 17.90
N ASP A 206 6.08 21.89 18.68
CA ASP A 206 6.13 21.24 19.99
C ASP A 206 6.23 19.71 19.92
N CYS A 207 6.04 19.11 18.72
CA CYS A 207 6.15 17.67 18.50
C CYS A 207 7.49 17.36 17.83
N PHE A 208 8.30 16.48 18.43
CA PHE A 208 9.62 16.10 17.90
C PHE A 208 9.56 14.96 16.86
N ASN A 209 8.47 14.20 16.83
CA ASN A 209 8.27 13.08 15.91
C ASN A 209 6.78 12.88 15.60
N LEU A 210 6.51 12.02 14.63
CA LEU A 210 5.15 11.73 14.18
C LEU A 210 4.30 11.05 15.27
N GLU A 211 4.92 10.31 16.18
CA GLU A 211 4.21 9.65 17.29
C GLU A 211 3.61 10.66 18.26
N GLN A 212 4.39 11.68 18.65
CA GLN A 212 3.90 12.77 19.51
C GLN A 212 2.80 13.57 18.83
N LEU A 213 2.97 13.86 17.53
CA LEU A 213 1.95 14.54 16.75
C LEU A 213 0.65 13.72 16.67
N PHE A 214 0.78 12.45 16.38
CA PHE A 214 -0.36 11.54 16.30
C PHE A 214 -1.13 11.48 17.61
N LEU A 215 -0.42 11.29 18.72
CA LEU A 215 -1.02 11.30 20.08
C LEU A 215 -1.72 12.62 20.38
N LYS A 216 -1.09 13.75 20.03
CA LYS A 216 -1.66 15.09 20.23
C LYS A 216 -2.97 15.27 19.46
N LEU A 217 -3.04 14.82 18.21
CA LEU A 217 -4.20 15.04 17.34
C LEU A 217 -5.36 14.06 17.64
N THR A 218 -5.06 12.81 17.99
CA THR A 218 -6.07 11.78 18.19
C THR A 218 -6.42 11.53 19.65
N GLY A 219 -5.55 11.93 20.58
CA GLY A 219 -5.67 11.57 22.00
C GLY A 219 -5.51 10.08 22.29
N LYS A 220 -5.09 9.28 21.30
CA LYS A 220 -5.01 7.82 21.32
C LYS A 220 -3.63 7.37 20.85
N ASN A 221 -3.12 6.28 21.45
CA ASN A 221 -1.98 5.58 20.85
C ASN A 221 -2.43 4.84 19.59
N ILE A 222 -1.56 4.78 18.58
CA ILE A 222 -1.91 4.14 17.30
C ILE A 222 -2.12 2.61 17.43
N ARG A 223 -1.69 2.04 18.55
CA ARG A 223 -1.79 0.60 18.87
C ARG A 223 -3.07 0.21 19.63
N ASP A 224 -3.88 1.19 20.03
CA ASP A 224 -5.15 0.99 20.73
C ASP A 224 -6.36 0.91 19.70
#